data_8157238b1d8a84b3a7cd5de166889f05
#
_entry.id   8157238b1d8a84b3a7cd5de166889f05
#
_cell.length_a   1.000
_cell.length_b   1.000
_cell.length_c   1.000
_cell.angle_alpha   90.00
_cell.angle_beta   90.00
_cell.angle_gamma   90.00
#
_symmetry.space_group_name_H-M   'P 1'
#
loop_
_entity.id
_entity.type
_entity.pdbx_description
1 polymer ?
#
loop_
_entity_poly.entity_id
_entity_poly.type
_entity_poly.pdbx_seq_one_letter_code
_entity_poly.pdbx_strand_id
1 'polypeptide(L)'
;MASVFEDAIDTFLGPIKDLLENDKVSEIMINGPGEIFVEKSGLVFKASNKFSDEESLQAAMRAIAQSVGRIIDSNNPRLDARLPNGSRIHVVIPPMARQGTTVAIRKFSKEKLTLKDLIAFGSISADAARFLDICVHLGKNILVSGGTGSGKTSMLNVLGARIPKTQRLLIIEDSNELQIKADHVVYFETRQADPTKNITSVSIRDLVISAMRLRPDRIIVGEVRGEEALDLIQVMNTGHSGSMGTVHANTPVDSCTRLETLCLMGDIKIPPDAIRKMVASAMQIIVQCSRYHDGGRRVSHISECIGIDQFGRYLCKDIYRWVQTGKDHDHGRYVGETVPCGYIPTFFEEIIINKLPFPKAKFVPPDWYRKMMEPLATTTANGNGNGNSSKAAA
;
A
#
# COMPACT_ATOMS: atom_id res chain seq x y z
N MET A 1 -31.58 -7.77 -6.47
CA MET A 1 -30.22 -8.26 -6.76
C MET A 1 -29.51 -8.79 -5.51
N ALA A 2 -29.63 -8.17 -4.32
CA ALA A 2 -29.02 -8.71 -3.10
C ALA A 2 -29.54 -10.11 -2.72
N SER A 3 -30.85 -10.37 -2.81
CA SER A 3 -31.44 -11.68 -2.44
C SER A 3 -30.96 -12.84 -3.31
N VAL A 4 -30.85 -12.64 -4.63
CA VAL A 4 -30.38 -13.68 -5.56
C VAL A 4 -28.90 -14.05 -5.32
N PHE A 5 -28.10 -13.09 -4.85
CA PHE A 5 -26.72 -13.33 -4.51
C PHE A 5 -26.57 -14.00 -3.14
N GLU A 6 -27.39 -13.63 -2.15
CA GLU A 6 -27.44 -14.29 -0.84
C GLU A 6 -27.87 -15.75 -1.02
N ASP A 7 -28.88 -16.02 -1.83
CA ASP A 7 -29.31 -17.37 -2.18
C ASP A 7 -28.22 -18.17 -2.91
N ALA A 8 -27.47 -17.52 -3.81
CA ALA A 8 -26.35 -18.15 -4.51
C ALA A 8 -25.15 -18.46 -3.57
N ILE A 9 -24.82 -17.55 -2.64
CA ILE A 9 -23.83 -17.82 -1.60
C ILE A 9 -24.25 -19.00 -0.74
N ASP A 10 -25.47 -19.01 -0.25
CA ASP A 10 -25.97 -20.03 0.64
C ASP A 10 -26.03 -21.41 -0.02
N THR A 11 -26.36 -21.45 -1.30
CA THR A 11 -26.48 -22.70 -2.06
C THR A 11 -25.13 -23.21 -2.57
N PHE A 12 -24.30 -22.35 -3.15
CA PHE A 12 -23.09 -22.78 -3.89
C PHE A 12 -21.80 -22.54 -3.12
N LEU A 13 -21.74 -21.54 -2.21
CA LEU A 13 -20.58 -21.29 -1.36
C LEU A 13 -20.75 -21.85 0.05
N GLY A 14 -21.75 -22.69 0.29
CA GLY A 14 -21.96 -23.37 1.57
C GLY A 14 -20.69 -23.93 2.17
N PRO A 15 -19.81 -24.63 1.38
CA PRO A 15 -18.54 -25.18 1.89
C PRO A 15 -17.57 -24.17 2.50
N ILE A 16 -17.66 -22.88 2.14
CA ILE A 16 -16.77 -21.81 2.63
C ILE A 16 -17.54 -20.65 3.29
N LYS A 17 -18.82 -20.82 3.56
CA LYS A 17 -19.69 -19.77 4.12
C LYS A 17 -19.15 -19.25 5.46
N ASP A 18 -18.76 -20.15 6.34
CA ASP A 18 -18.15 -19.83 7.64
C ASP A 18 -16.88 -19.01 7.53
N LEU A 19 -16.07 -19.27 6.48
CA LEU A 19 -14.86 -18.50 6.18
C LEU A 19 -15.20 -17.11 5.64
N LEU A 20 -16.24 -17.00 4.81
CA LEU A 20 -16.74 -15.73 4.27
C LEU A 20 -17.33 -14.85 5.36
N GLU A 21 -17.99 -15.42 6.35
CA GLU A 21 -18.62 -14.70 7.46
C GLU A 21 -17.62 -14.35 8.58
N ASN A 22 -16.50 -15.04 8.69
CA ASN A 22 -15.52 -14.82 9.74
C ASN A 22 -14.70 -13.54 9.52
N ASP A 23 -14.95 -12.50 10.28
CA ASP A 23 -14.28 -11.18 10.16
C ASP A 23 -12.75 -11.22 10.36
N LYS A 24 -12.22 -12.29 11.01
CA LYS A 24 -10.78 -12.48 11.17
C LYS A 24 -10.10 -13.01 9.91
N VAL A 25 -10.85 -13.51 8.94
CA VAL A 25 -10.34 -13.98 7.65
C VAL A 25 -10.31 -12.80 6.69
N SER A 26 -9.12 -12.45 6.18
CA SER A 26 -8.91 -11.40 5.19
C SER A 26 -8.93 -11.91 3.76
N GLU A 27 -8.46 -13.14 3.54
CA GLU A 27 -8.35 -13.74 2.20
C GLU A 27 -8.65 -15.24 2.26
N ILE A 28 -9.33 -15.77 1.22
CA ILE A 28 -9.61 -17.19 1.03
C ILE A 28 -8.99 -17.59 -0.31
N MET A 29 -8.16 -18.62 -0.29
CA MET A 29 -7.46 -19.14 -1.47
C MET A 29 -7.84 -20.61 -1.64
N ILE A 30 -8.37 -20.97 -2.82
CA ILE A 30 -8.82 -22.32 -3.17
C ILE A 30 -7.94 -22.82 -4.30
N ASN A 31 -7.25 -23.94 -4.10
CA ASN A 31 -6.36 -24.57 -5.06
C ASN A 31 -6.94 -25.94 -5.45
N GLY A 32 -8.07 -25.94 -6.15
CA GLY A 32 -8.86 -27.14 -6.38
C GLY A 32 -9.79 -27.46 -5.20
N PRO A 33 -10.68 -28.47 -5.34
CA PRO A 33 -11.80 -28.69 -4.42
C PRO A 33 -11.35 -29.08 -2.99
N GLY A 34 -10.18 -29.71 -2.84
CA GLY A 34 -9.70 -30.22 -1.55
C GLY A 34 -8.72 -29.35 -0.81
N GLU A 35 -8.23 -28.26 -1.41
CA GLU A 35 -7.19 -27.44 -0.80
C GLU A 35 -7.62 -25.98 -0.66
N ILE A 36 -8.02 -25.61 0.55
CA ILE A 36 -8.46 -24.26 0.89
C ILE A 36 -7.53 -23.69 1.96
N PHE A 37 -7.04 -22.49 1.69
CA PHE A 37 -6.20 -21.73 2.61
C PHE A 37 -6.87 -20.41 2.96
N VAL A 38 -6.60 -19.88 4.15
CA VAL A 38 -7.13 -18.60 4.61
C VAL A 38 -6.01 -17.75 5.20
N GLU A 39 -6.06 -16.46 4.95
CA GLU A 39 -5.22 -15.49 5.67
C GLU A 39 -5.97 -14.98 6.90
N LYS A 40 -5.33 -15.08 8.08
CA LYS A 40 -5.79 -14.50 9.35
C LYS A 40 -4.64 -13.73 9.99
N SER A 41 -4.86 -12.48 10.32
CA SER A 41 -3.83 -11.62 10.95
C SER A 41 -2.48 -11.61 10.20
N GLY A 42 -2.51 -11.72 8.88
CA GLY A 42 -1.32 -11.72 8.04
C GLY A 42 -0.59 -13.06 7.91
N LEU A 43 -1.10 -14.14 8.51
CA LEU A 43 -0.54 -15.49 8.39
C LEU A 43 -1.51 -16.39 7.61
N VAL A 44 -0.95 -17.30 6.82
CA VAL A 44 -1.74 -18.24 5.99
C VAL A 44 -1.86 -19.58 6.72
N PHE A 45 -3.10 -20.10 6.78
CA PHE A 45 -3.43 -21.39 7.39
C PHE A 45 -4.23 -22.25 6.41
N LYS A 46 -4.04 -23.55 6.44
CA LYS A 46 -4.89 -24.50 5.73
C LYS A 46 -6.22 -24.64 6.48
N ALA A 47 -7.33 -24.47 5.78
CA ALA A 47 -8.68 -24.68 6.33
C ALA A 47 -9.07 -26.16 6.23
N SER A 48 -10.01 -26.59 7.07
CA SER A 48 -10.60 -27.93 7.00
C SER A 48 -11.72 -28.05 5.97
N ASN A 49 -12.19 -26.91 5.48
CA ASN A 49 -13.24 -26.79 4.48
C ASN A 49 -12.80 -27.40 3.14
N LYS A 50 -13.75 -27.97 2.39
CA LYS A 50 -13.52 -28.53 1.05
C LYS A 50 -14.79 -28.55 0.24
N PHE A 51 -14.70 -28.47 -1.06
CA PHE A 51 -15.78 -28.81 -2.00
C PHE A 51 -15.79 -30.34 -2.21
N SER A 52 -16.95 -30.89 -2.59
CA SER A 52 -17.08 -32.33 -2.83
C SER A 52 -16.16 -32.80 -3.97
N ASP A 53 -16.12 -32.05 -5.05
CA ASP A 53 -15.39 -32.35 -6.26
C ASP A 53 -15.15 -31.07 -7.10
N GLU A 54 -14.44 -31.21 -8.21
CA GLU A 54 -14.13 -30.12 -9.14
C GLU A 54 -15.40 -29.56 -9.82
N GLU A 55 -16.39 -30.41 -10.11
CA GLU A 55 -17.62 -30.00 -10.77
C GLU A 55 -18.46 -29.09 -9.87
N SER A 56 -18.56 -29.41 -8.59
CA SER A 56 -19.25 -28.57 -7.59
C SER A 56 -18.55 -27.22 -7.40
N LEU A 57 -17.20 -27.19 -7.38
CA LEU A 57 -16.45 -25.95 -7.32
C LEU A 57 -16.67 -25.07 -8.57
N GLN A 58 -16.62 -25.68 -9.77
CA GLN A 58 -16.91 -24.95 -11.02
C GLN A 58 -18.35 -24.48 -11.11
N ALA A 59 -19.32 -25.28 -10.63
CA ALA A 59 -20.72 -24.87 -10.59
C ALA A 59 -20.90 -23.62 -9.69
N ALA A 60 -20.25 -23.60 -8.51
CA ALA A 60 -20.23 -22.44 -7.65
C ALA A 60 -19.63 -21.20 -8.35
N MET A 61 -18.51 -21.35 -9.05
CA MET A 61 -17.88 -20.24 -9.77
C MET A 61 -18.71 -19.74 -10.93
N ARG A 62 -19.40 -20.62 -11.66
CA ARG A 62 -20.36 -20.23 -12.71
C ARG A 62 -21.54 -19.45 -12.15
N ALA A 63 -22.10 -19.89 -11.03
CA ALA A 63 -23.19 -19.17 -10.35
C ALA A 63 -22.77 -17.76 -9.89
N ILE A 64 -21.55 -17.62 -9.33
CA ILE A 64 -20.97 -16.32 -8.98
C ILE A 64 -20.80 -15.46 -10.24
N ALA A 65 -20.23 -15.99 -11.32
CA ALA A 65 -20.07 -15.24 -12.57
C ALA A 65 -21.40 -14.70 -13.08
N GLN A 66 -22.44 -15.55 -13.11
CA GLN A 66 -23.79 -15.15 -13.53
C GLN A 66 -24.38 -14.06 -12.62
N SER A 67 -24.19 -14.13 -11.30
CA SER A 67 -24.71 -13.14 -10.36
C SER A 67 -24.14 -11.74 -10.56
N VAL A 68 -22.93 -11.65 -11.14
CA VAL A 68 -22.26 -10.38 -11.50
C VAL A 68 -22.35 -10.06 -13.00
N GLY A 69 -23.19 -10.80 -13.75
CA GLY A 69 -23.42 -10.59 -15.18
C GLY A 69 -22.22 -10.95 -16.07
N ARG A 70 -21.38 -11.89 -15.62
CA ARG A 70 -20.22 -12.41 -16.33
C ARG A 70 -20.38 -13.88 -16.68
N ILE A 71 -19.53 -14.37 -17.56
CA ILE A 71 -19.47 -15.78 -17.97
C ILE A 71 -18.07 -16.31 -17.68
N ILE A 72 -18.01 -17.52 -17.13
CA ILE A 72 -16.77 -18.29 -16.99
C ILE A 72 -16.98 -19.67 -17.59
N ASP A 73 -16.21 -19.98 -18.63
CA ASP A 73 -16.25 -21.21 -19.40
C ASP A 73 -14.90 -21.47 -20.08
N SER A 74 -14.84 -22.50 -20.94
CA SER A 74 -13.62 -22.85 -21.70
C SER A 74 -13.13 -21.72 -22.62
N ASN A 75 -14.02 -20.85 -23.11
CA ASN A 75 -13.66 -19.71 -23.95
C ASN A 75 -13.24 -18.50 -23.11
N ASN A 76 -13.78 -18.39 -21.90
CA ASN A 76 -13.52 -17.34 -20.92
C ASN A 76 -13.04 -17.95 -19.60
N PRO A 77 -11.83 -18.53 -19.55
CA PRO A 77 -11.38 -19.35 -18.42
C PRO A 77 -10.97 -18.55 -17.18
N ARG A 78 -11.15 -17.23 -17.21
CA ARG A 78 -10.78 -16.33 -16.11
C ARG A 78 -11.96 -15.42 -15.76
N LEU A 79 -12.17 -15.21 -14.46
CA LEU A 79 -13.11 -14.25 -13.93
C LEU A 79 -12.37 -13.33 -12.97
N ASP A 80 -12.50 -12.03 -13.18
CA ASP A 80 -12.19 -11.00 -12.18
C ASP A 80 -13.48 -10.22 -11.93
N ALA A 81 -13.96 -10.26 -10.68
CA ALA A 81 -15.25 -9.69 -10.34
C ALA A 81 -15.27 -9.16 -8.92
N ARG A 82 -16.28 -8.34 -8.64
CA ARG A 82 -16.61 -7.88 -7.32
C ARG A 82 -17.94 -8.46 -6.89
N LEU A 83 -17.94 -9.07 -5.72
CA LEU A 83 -19.13 -9.61 -5.10
C LEU A 83 -20.00 -8.48 -4.50
N PRO A 84 -21.31 -8.62 -4.39
CA PRO A 84 -22.20 -7.62 -3.82
C PRO A 84 -21.84 -7.18 -2.40
N ASN A 85 -21.20 -8.05 -1.61
CA ASN A 85 -20.66 -7.71 -0.29
C ASN A 85 -19.37 -6.86 -0.34
N GLY A 86 -18.90 -6.49 -1.54
CA GLY A 86 -17.70 -5.70 -1.78
C GLY A 86 -16.40 -6.50 -1.90
N SER A 87 -16.41 -7.82 -1.61
CA SER A 87 -15.24 -8.67 -1.74
C SER A 87 -14.84 -8.84 -3.22
N ARG A 88 -13.54 -8.91 -3.50
CA ARG A 88 -13.01 -9.22 -4.85
C ARG A 88 -12.84 -10.71 -4.98
N ILE A 89 -13.20 -11.25 -6.13
CA ILE A 89 -12.95 -12.64 -6.49
C ILE A 89 -12.19 -12.72 -7.81
N HIS A 90 -11.14 -13.51 -7.82
CA HIS A 90 -10.44 -13.91 -9.04
C HIS A 90 -10.50 -15.42 -9.20
N VAL A 91 -10.88 -15.89 -10.37
CA VAL A 91 -11.04 -17.32 -10.66
C VAL A 91 -10.29 -17.65 -11.95
N VAL A 92 -9.63 -18.80 -11.95
CA VAL A 92 -9.04 -19.41 -13.14
C VAL A 92 -9.47 -20.88 -13.15
N ILE A 93 -10.05 -21.34 -14.29
CA ILE A 93 -10.51 -22.72 -14.43
C ILE A 93 -9.56 -23.53 -15.33
N PRO A 94 -9.62 -24.87 -15.28
CA PRO A 94 -8.92 -25.74 -16.24
C PRO A 94 -9.27 -25.42 -17.69
N PRO A 95 -8.34 -25.63 -18.66
CA PRO A 95 -7.04 -26.26 -18.51
C PRO A 95 -5.92 -25.33 -18.02
N MET A 96 -6.15 -24.00 -17.86
CA MET A 96 -5.14 -23.05 -17.39
C MET A 96 -4.73 -23.34 -15.95
N ALA A 97 -5.69 -23.60 -15.08
CA ALA A 97 -5.46 -24.06 -13.72
C ALA A 97 -5.24 -25.59 -13.70
N ARG A 98 -3.98 -26.01 -13.76
CA ARG A 98 -3.60 -27.42 -13.97
C ARG A 98 -3.96 -28.36 -12.81
N GLN A 99 -4.12 -27.86 -11.61
CA GLN A 99 -4.44 -28.63 -10.39
C GLN A 99 -5.92 -28.55 -10.01
N GLY A 100 -6.77 -28.01 -10.90
CA GLY A 100 -8.16 -27.74 -10.64
C GLY A 100 -8.45 -26.25 -10.56
N THR A 101 -9.72 -25.89 -10.46
CA THR A 101 -10.17 -24.50 -10.36
C THR A 101 -9.49 -23.78 -9.22
N THR A 102 -8.83 -22.67 -9.54
CA THR A 102 -8.09 -21.85 -8.57
C THR A 102 -8.86 -20.55 -8.32
N VAL A 103 -9.08 -20.22 -7.04
CA VAL A 103 -9.88 -19.06 -6.65
C VAL A 103 -9.15 -18.27 -5.56
N ALA A 104 -9.12 -16.95 -5.68
CA ALA A 104 -8.73 -16.05 -4.63
C ALA A 104 -9.89 -15.09 -4.32
N ILE A 105 -10.33 -15.06 -3.05
CA ILE A 105 -11.35 -14.15 -2.57
C ILE A 105 -10.71 -13.23 -1.52
N ARG A 106 -10.56 -11.95 -1.87
CA ARG A 106 -10.12 -10.93 -0.93
C ARG A 106 -11.34 -10.26 -0.31
N LYS A 107 -11.52 -10.50 0.98
CA LYS A 107 -12.69 -9.98 1.69
C LYS A 107 -12.62 -8.46 1.83
N PHE A 108 -13.78 -7.83 1.66
CA PHE A 108 -13.92 -6.42 1.92
C PHE A 108 -13.99 -6.19 3.43
N SER A 109 -13.02 -5.45 3.99
CA SER A 109 -13.03 -5.11 5.41
C SER A 109 -14.06 -4.04 5.70
N LYS A 110 -15.00 -4.36 6.59
CA LYS A 110 -15.97 -3.40 7.11
C LYS A 110 -15.37 -2.50 8.20
N GLU A 111 -14.31 -2.97 8.85
CA GLU A 111 -13.64 -2.23 9.91
C GLU A 111 -12.73 -1.15 9.31
N LYS A 112 -12.94 0.07 9.77
CA LYS A 112 -12.15 1.24 9.37
C LYS A 112 -11.09 1.49 10.42
N LEU A 113 -9.86 1.16 10.07
CA LEU A 113 -8.72 1.50 10.91
C LEU A 113 -8.57 3.01 11.03
N THR A 114 -8.18 3.44 12.22
CA THR A 114 -7.83 4.83 12.55
C THR A 114 -6.34 4.93 12.88
N LEU A 115 -5.81 6.16 12.97
CA LEU A 115 -4.44 6.35 13.47
C LEU A 115 -4.25 5.76 14.87
N LYS A 116 -5.29 5.81 15.73
CA LYS A 116 -5.22 5.23 17.08
C LYS A 116 -5.05 3.71 17.04
N ASP A 117 -5.74 3.04 16.12
CA ASP A 117 -5.62 1.58 15.95
C ASP A 117 -4.23 1.21 15.46
N LEU A 118 -3.67 1.97 14.49
CA LEU A 118 -2.30 1.74 14.01
C LEU A 118 -1.24 1.94 15.12
N ILE A 119 -1.46 2.91 16.01
CA ILE A 119 -0.60 3.10 17.18
C ILE A 119 -0.76 1.92 18.15
N ALA A 120 -1.99 1.50 18.45
CA ALA A 120 -2.27 0.39 19.36
C ALA A 120 -1.69 -0.95 18.85
N PHE A 121 -1.66 -1.15 17.54
CA PHE A 121 -1.03 -2.32 16.91
C PHE A 121 0.51 -2.25 16.86
N GLY A 122 1.12 -1.13 17.27
CA GLY A 122 2.56 -0.91 17.14
C GLY A 122 3.03 -0.76 15.69
N SER A 123 2.10 -0.44 14.78
CA SER A 123 2.42 -0.22 13.36
C SER A 123 3.13 1.11 13.12
N ILE A 124 2.91 2.09 13.99
CA ILE A 124 3.48 3.44 13.95
C ILE A 124 3.51 4.02 15.37
N SER A 125 4.50 4.86 15.69
CA SER A 125 4.51 5.59 16.97
C SER A 125 3.53 6.77 16.98
N ALA A 126 3.12 7.20 18.18
CA ALA A 126 2.20 8.34 18.34
C ALA A 126 2.77 9.63 17.73
N ASP A 127 4.07 9.87 17.88
CA ASP A 127 4.74 11.05 17.31
C ASP A 127 4.79 11.02 15.79
N ALA A 128 5.12 9.87 15.19
CA ALA A 128 5.11 9.69 13.75
C ALA A 128 3.69 9.81 13.17
N ALA A 129 2.68 9.26 13.85
CA ALA A 129 1.27 9.39 13.47
C ALA A 129 0.81 10.85 13.52
N ARG A 130 1.19 11.59 14.58
CA ARG A 130 0.89 13.02 14.69
C ARG A 130 1.59 13.85 13.62
N PHE A 131 2.83 13.49 13.26
CA PHE A 131 3.55 14.13 12.16
C PHE A 131 2.82 13.94 10.83
N LEU A 132 2.35 12.73 10.53
CA LEU A 132 1.57 12.48 9.30
C LEU A 132 0.25 13.25 9.28
N ASP A 133 -0.44 13.35 10.42
CA ASP A 133 -1.65 14.17 10.58
C ASP A 133 -1.36 15.64 10.21
N ILE A 134 -0.22 16.17 10.67
CA ILE A 134 0.23 17.53 10.34
C ILE A 134 0.55 17.66 8.84
N CYS A 135 1.22 16.68 8.22
CA CYS A 135 1.49 16.69 6.78
C CYS A 135 0.20 16.74 5.96
N VAL A 136 -0.82 15.95 6.35
CA VAL A 136 -2.13 15.98 5.71
C VAL A 136 -2.80 17.35 5.88
N HIS A 137 -2.74 17.93 7.10
CA HIS A 137 -3.31 19.24 7.38
C HIS A 137 -2.65 20.36 6.56
N LEU A 138 -1.32 20.34 6.44
CA LEU A 138 -0.55 21.30 5.65
C LEU A 138 -0.68 21.10 4.13
N GLY A 139 -1.39 20.08 3.69
CA GLY A 139 -1.55 19.83 2.25
C GLY A 139 -0.28 19.29 1.59
N LYS A 140 0.52 18.50 2.28
CA LYS A 140 1.68 17.84 1.66
C LYS A 140 1.23 16.68 0.78
N ASN A 141 1.80 16.58 -0.41
CA ASN A 141 1.58 15.42 -1.28
C ASN A 141 2.20 14.19 -0.64
N ILE A 142 1.42 13.12 -0.53
CA ILE A 142 1.84 11.90 0.16
C ILE A 142 1.74 10.69 -0.76
N LEU A 143 2.84 9.98 -0.89
CA LEU A 143 2.87 8.67 -1.56
C LEU A 143 2.98 7.57 -0.51
N VAL A 144 2.00 6.67 -0.50
CA VAL A 144 2.06 5.47 0.34
C VAL A 144 2.62 4.33 -0.48
N SER A 145 3.75 3.83 -0.09
CA SER A 145 4.50 2.79 -0.79
C SER A 145 4.57 1.49 0.00
N GLY A 146 4.80 0.39 -0.68
CA GLY A 146 5.03 -0.92 -0.05
C GLY A 146 4.67 -2.10 -0.94
N GLY A 147 5.07 -3.29 -0.51
CA GLY A 147 4.74 -4.56 -1.18
C GLY A 147 3.26 -4.93 -1.10
N THR A 148 2.91 -6.06 -1.70
CA THR A 148 1.56 -6.64 -1.60
C THR A 148 1.22 -7.00 -0.15
N GLY A 149 0.01 -6.67 0.30
CA GLY A 149 -0.45 -6.96 1.65
C GLY A 149 0.27 -6.20 2.77
N SER A 150 1.06 -5.16 2.47
CA SER A 150 1.76 -4.34 3.47
C SER A 150 0.87 -3.33 4.19
N GLY A 151 -0.36 -3.10 3.71
CA GLY A 151 -1.32 -2.17 4.32
C GLY A 151 -1.36 -0.78 3.69
N LYS A 152 -0.89 -0.62 2.44
CA LYS A 152 -0.93 0.66 1.70
C LYS A 152 -2.32 1.28 1.65
N THR A 153 -3.31 0.53 1.16
CA THR A 153 -4.70 1.00 1.04
C THR A 153 -5.28 1.38 2.41
N SER A 154 -4.97 0.59 3.45
CA SER A 154 -5.38 0.92 4.83
C SER A 154 -4.75 2.22 5.32
N MET A 155 -3.45 2.43 5.08
CA MET A 155 -2.75 3.66 5.44
C MET A 155 -3.31 4.86 4.66
N LEU A 156 -3.53 4.71 3.35
CA LEU A 156 -4.12 5.76 2.51
C LEU A 156 -5.53 6.13 3.01
N ASN A 157 -6.33 5.14 3.40
CA ASN A 157 -7.66 5.35 3.97
C ASN A 157 -7.61 6.13 5.30
N VAL A 158 -6.66 5.75 6.17
CA VAL A 158 -6.42 6.43 7.46
C VAL A 158 -5.98 7.88 7.26
N LEU A 159 -5.07 8.14 6.32
CA LEU A 159 -4.60 9.50 6.01
C LEU A 159 -5.70 10.33 5.34
N GLY A 160 -6.44 9.74 4.39
CA GLY A 160 -7.56 10.40 3.72
C GLY A 160 -8.65 10.84 4.69
N ALA A 161 -8.92 10.07 5.74
CA ALA A 161 -9.86 10.43 6.79
C ALA A 161 -9.40 11.62 7.67
N ARG A 162 -8.14 12.07 7.53
CA ARG A 162 -7.57 13.24 8.22
C ARG A 162 -7.64 14.53 7.39
N ILE A 163 -8.07 14.45 6.13
CA ILE A 163 -8.25 15.63 5.27
C ILE A 163 -9.31 16.55 5.87
N PRO A 164 -9.08 17.87 5.89
CA PRO A 164 -10.05 18.82 6.41
C PRO A 164 -11.42 18.69 5.72
N LYS A 165 -12.49 18.69 6.52
CA LYS A 165 -13.88 18.49 6.04
C LYS A 165 -14.36 19.55 5.04
N THR A 166 -13.73 20.72 5.04
CA THR A 166 -14.04 21.82 4.12
C THR A 166 -13.53 21.59 2.69
N GLN A 167 -12.70 20.58 2.48
CA GLN A 167 -12.07 20.29 1.20
C GLN A 167 -12.85 19.27 0.38
N ARG A 168 -12.95 19.53 -0.92
CA ARG A 168 -13.54 18.60 -1.91
C ARG A 168 -12.52 17.54 -2.28
N LEU A 169 -12.85 16.28 -2.02
CA LEU A 169 -12.02 15.13 -2.23
C LEU A 169 -12.56 14.28 -3.39
N LEU A 170 -11.73 14.00 -4.39
CA LEU A 170 -12.04 13.06 -5.46
C LEU A 170 -11.15 11.83 -5.31
N ILE A 171 -11.78 10.66 -5.26
CA ILE A 171 -11.12 9.36 -5.08
C ILE A 171 -11.29 8.56 -6.36
N ILE A 172 -10.19 8.03 -6.88
CA ILE A 172 -10.14 7.30 -8.14
C ILE A 172 -9.48 5.96 -7.89
N GLU A 173 -10.17 4.86 -8.23
CA GLU A 173 -9.72 3.50 -7.97
C GLU A 173 -10.04 2.56 -9.13
N ASP A 174 -9.27 1.48 -9.28
CA ASP A 174 -9.62 0.36 -10.15
C ASP A 174 -10.82 -0.41 -9.59
N SER A 175 -10.90 -0.47 -8.26
CA SER A 175 -11.93 -1.16 -7.52
C SER A 175 -12.08 -0.47 -6.18
N ASN A 176 -13.29 -0.10 -5.82
CA ASN A 176 -13.60 0.66 -4.61
C ASN A 176 -13.17 -0.08 -3.33
N GLU A 177 -11.96 0.22 -2.84
CA GLU A 177 -11.39 -0.28 -1.58
C GLU A 177 -11.39 0.81 -0.49
N LEU A 178 -11.25 2.08 -0.90
CA LEU A 178 -11.19 3.22 0.01
C LEU A 178 -12.59 3.60 0.53
N GLN A 179 -12.66 3.91 1.79
CA GLN A 179 -13.91 4.30 2.47
C GLN A 179 -13.69 5.53 3.34
N ILE A 180 -13.26 6.62 2.72
CA ILE A 180 -12.97 7.86 3.40
C ILE A 180 -14.28 8.58 3.73
N LYS A 181 -14.57 8.78 5.02
CA LYS A 181 -15.71 9.57 5.46
C LYS A 181 -15.34 11.05 5.43
N ALA A 182 -15.74 11.74 4.38
CA ALA A 182 -15.66 13.20 4.27
C ALA A 182 -17.02 13.77 3.87
N ASP A 183 -17.28 15.02 4.24
CA ASP A 183 -18.57 15.66 3.95
C ASP A 183 -18.73 15.94 2.45
N HIS A 184 -17.60 16.17 1.75
CA HIS A 184 -17.58 16.47 0.32
C HIS A 184 -16.61 15.53 -0.43
N VAL A 185 -17.01 14.27 -0.61
CA VAL A 185 -16.22 13.24 -1.31
C VAL A 185 -16.98 12.69 -2.52
N VAL A 186 -16.25 12.45 -3.61
CA VAL A 186 -16.75 11.80 -4.83
C VAL A 186 -15.85 10.63 -5.13
N TYR A 187 -16.47 9.48 -5.43
CA TYR A 187 -15.77 8.24 -5.77
C TYR A 187 -15.93 7.94 -7.25
N PHE A 188 -14.83 7.59 -7.90
CA PHE A 188 -14.78 7.10 -9.26
C PHE A 188 -14.13 5.73 -9.29
N GLU A 189 -14.71 4.85 -10.08
CA GLU A 189 -14.20 3.50 -10.31
C GLU A 189 -14.01 3.28 -11.82
N THR A 190 -12.92 2.61 -12.20
CA THR A 190 -12.65 2.27 -13.59
C THR A 190 -13.71 1.32 -14.14
N ARG A 191 -13.81 1.25 -15.43
CA ARG A 191 -14.69 0.30 -16.11
C ARG A 191 -13.93 -0.44 -17.20
N GLN A 192 -13.99 -1.76 -17.13
CA GLN A 192 -13.46 -2.60 -18.20
C GLN A 192 -14.39 -2.61 -19.42
N ALA A 193 -13.82 -2.78 -20.59
CA ALA A 193 -14.60 -2.95 -21.82
C ALA A 193 -15.46 -4.20 -21.75
N ASP A 194 -16.66 -4.14 -22.31
CA ASP A 194 -17.54 -5.28 -22.58
C ASP A 194 -17.95 -5.24 -24.05
N PRO A 195 -17.22 -5.97 -24.92
CA PRO A 195 -17.52 -5.98 -26.36
C PRO A 195 -18.91 -6.51 -26.67
N THR A 196 -19.45 -7.41 -25.83
CA THR A 196 -20.79 -8.00 -26.08
C THR A 196 -21.91 -6.99 -25.89
N LYS A 197 -21.66 -5.94 -25.08
CA LYS A 197 -22.61 -4.85 -24.80
C LYS A 197 -22.21 -3.53 -25.46
N ASN A 198 -21.18 -3.54 -26.31
CA ASN A 198 -20.60 -2.32 -26.92
C ASN A 198 -20.21 -1.25 -25.88
N ILE A 199 -19.65 -1.69 -24.75
CA ILE A 199 -19.20 -0.82 -23.67
C ILE A 199 -17.69 -0.62 -23.79
N THR A 200 -17.25 0.64 -23.86
CA THR A 200 -15.82 1.02 -23.86
C THR A 200 -15.24 1.03 -22.44
N SER A 201 -13.93 0.78 -22.33
CA SER A 201 -13.20 0.95 -21.07
C SER A 201 -13.14 2.42 -20.62
N VAL A 202 -13.00 2.63 -19.31
CA VAL A 202 -12.64 3.91 -18.71
C VAL A 202 -11.49 3.63 -17.74
N SER A 203 -10.33 4.20 -18.01
CA SER A 203 -9.10 3.98 -17.26
C SER A 203 -8.99 4.92 -16.05
N ILE A 204 -8.04 4.66 -15.15
CA ILE A 204 -7.67 5.60 -14.08
C ILE A 204 -7.27 6.94 -14.67
N ARG A 205 -6.48 6.93 -15.76
CA ARG A 205 -6.04 8.14 -16.46
C ARG A 205 -7.22 9.01 -16.92
N ASP A 206 -8.22 8.41 -17.58
CA ASP A 206 -9.42 9.12 -18.02
C ASP A 206 -10.14 9.79 -16.86
N LEU A 207 -10.18 9.10 -15.72
CA LEU A 207 -10.81 9.60 -14.50
C LEU A 207 -10.00 10.71 -13.83
N VAL A 208 -8.66 10.65 -13.81
CA VAL A 208 -7.79 11.72 -13.30
C VAL A 208 -7.95 12.98 -14.15
N ILE A 209 -7.95 12.86 -15.49
CA ILE A 209 -8.17 13.97 -16.41
C ILE A 209 -9.56 14.60 -16.20
N SER A 210 -10.57 13.78 -15.99
CA SER A 210 -11.92 14.24 -15.68
C SER A 210 -11.99 14.94 -14.32
N ALA A 211 -11.32 14.40 -13.32
CA ALA A 211 -11.28 14.91 -11.95
C ALA A 211 -10.74 16.35 -11.90
N MET A 212 -9.68 16.66 -12.64
CA MET A 212 -9.12 18.02 -12.72
C MET A 212 -10.14 19.10 -13.15
N ARG A 213 -11.21 18.71 -13.87
CA ARG A 213 -12.27 19.60 -14.33
C ARG A 213 -13.45 19.71 -13.36
N LEU A 214 -13.43 18.92 -12.27
CA LEU A 214 -14.52 18.86 -11.29
C LEU A 214 -14.24 19.67 -10.02
N ARG A 215 -13.29 20.61 -10.09
CA ARG A 215 -12.88 21.49 -8.98
C ARG A 215 -12.50 20.72 -7.70
N PRO A 216 -11.56 19.80 -7.76
CA PRO A 216 -11.07 19.13 -6.57
C PRO A 216 -10.17 20.08 -5.75
N ASP A 217 -10.20 19.96 -4.42
CA ASP A 217 -9.13 20.46 -3.57
C ASP A 217 -8.00 19.42 -3.51
N ARG A 218 -8.36 18.12 -3.46
CA ARG A 218 -7.40 17.00 -3.45
C ARG A 218 -7.91 15.85 -4.31
N ILE A 219 -6.96 15.14 -4.92
CA ILE A 219 -7.21 13.90 -5.65
C ILE A 219 -6.47 12.76 -4.95
N ILE A 220 -7.17 11.66 -4.71
CA ILE A 220 -6.58 10.42 -4.20
C ILE A 220 -6.69 9.35 -5.29
N VAL A 221 -5.54 8.79 -5.68
CA VAL A 221 -5.48 7.63 -6.57
C VAL A 221 -5.19 6.39 -5.73
N GLY A 222 -6.13 5.43 -5.72
CA GLY A 222 -6.03 4.22 -4.89
C GLY A 222 -4.75 3.45 -5.14
N GLU A 223 -4.38 3.25 -6.41
CA GLU A 223 -3.09 2.65 -6.79
C GLU A 223 -2.64 3.15 -8.17
N VAL A 224 -1.37 3.49 -8.27
CA VAL A 224 -0.71 3.93 -9.51
C VAL A 224 0.06 2.75 -10.08
N ARG A 225 -0.35 2.28 -11.28
CA ARG A 225 0.20 1.08 -11.94
C ARG A 225 0.70 1.31 -13.35
N GLY A 226 0.31 2.42 -13.98
CA GLY A 226 0.57 2.70 -15.39
C GLY A 226 0.77 4.18 -15.68
N GLU A 227 0.37 4.56 -16.88
CA GLU A 227 0.58 5.91 -17.43
C GLU A 227 -0.11 7.05 -16.67
N GLU A 228 -1.13 6.75 -15.87
CA GLU A 228 -1.79 7.71 -14.97
C GLU A 228 -0.83 8.35 -13.96
N ALA A 229 0.35 7.76 -13.78
CA ALA A 229 1.40 8.31 -12.94
C ALA A 229 1.78 9.73 -13.36
N LEU A 230 1.88 9.98 -14.67
CA LEU A 230 2.23 11.30 -15.18
C LEU A 230 1.15 12.33 -14.85
N ASP A 231 -0.12 11.97 -15.03
CA ASP A 231 -1.24 12.87 -14.75
C ASP A 231 -1.34 13.18 -13.26
N LEU A 232 -1.11 12.16 -12.38
CA LEU A 232 -1.04 12.37 -10.93
C LEU A 232 0.11 13.33 -10.55
N ILE A 233 1.30 13.15 -11.12
CA ILE A 233 2.45 14.05 -10.90
C ILE A 233 2.13 15.48 -11.34
N GLN A 234 1.44 15.64 -12.46
CA GLN A 234 0.99 16.96 -12.93
C GLN A 234 -0.02 17.59 -11.96
N VAL A 235 -1.01 16.82 -11.49
CA VAL A 235 -1.99 17.24 -10.46
C VAL A 235 -1.27 17.76 -9.22
N MET A 236 -0.29 17.00 -8.72
CA MET A 236 0.48 17.34 -7.52
C MET A 236 1.34 18.60 -7.69
N ASN A 237 1.79 18.89 -8.92
CA ASN A 237 2.60 20.06 -9.25
C ASN A 237 1.79 21.30 -9.65
N THR A 238 0.47 21.17 -9.91
CA THR A 238 -0.35 22.22 -10.51
C THR A 238 -1.52 22.69 -9.66
N GLY A 239 -1.32 22.85 -8.35
CA GLY A 239 -2.29 23.52 -7.48
C GLY A 239 -3.26 22.60 -6.71
N HIS A 240 -3.12 21.28 -6.83
CA HIS A 240 -3.89 20.31 -6.05
C HIS A 240 -3.04 19.70 -4.93
N SER A 241 -2.38 20.57 -4.16
CA SER A 241 -1.50 20.15 -3.04
C SER A 241 -2.23 19.29 -2.01
N GLY A 242 -1.54 18.29 -1.50
CA GLY A 242 -2.12 17.32 -0.57
C GLY A 242 -2.83 16.15 -1.25
N SER A 243 -2.65 16.02 -2.58
CA SER A 243 -3.06 14.81 -3.30
C SER A 243 -2.23 13.60 -2.84
N MET A 244 -2.82 12.42 -2.94
CA MET A 244 -2.22 11.19 -2.42
C MET A 244 -2.38 10.06 -3.42
N GLY A 245 -1.51 9.06 -3.30
CA GLY A 245 -1.63 7.82 -4.06
C GLY A 245 -0.87 6.67 -3.42
N THR A 246 -1.06 5.46 -3.94
CA THR A 246 -0.20 4.33 -3.55
C THR A 246 0.59 3.81 -4.74
N VAL A 247 1.75 3.22 -4.45
CA VAL A 247 2.60 2.57 -5.43
C VAL A 247 3.25 1.32 -4.83
N HIS A 248 3.50 0.33 -5.68
CA HIS A 248 4.29 -0.83 -5.29
C HIS A 248 5.79 -0.53 -5.42
N ALA A 249 6.48 -0.42 -4.27
CA ALA A 249 7.94 -0.33 -4.20
C ALA A 249 8.47 -0.84 -2.85
N ASN A 250 9.77 -1.11 -2.78
CA ASN A 250 10.39 -1.71 -1.60
C ASN A 250 11.03 -0.67 -0.67
N THR A 251 11.43 0.47 -1.20
CA THR A 251 12.04 1.57 -0.44
C THR A 251 11.46 2.92 -0.87
N PRO A 252 11.63 3.99 -0.07
CA PRO A 252 11.22 5.34 -0.48
C PRO A 252 11.85 5.82 -1.79
N VAL A 253 13.13 5.53 -2.01
CA VAL A 253 13.85 5.87 -3.25
C VAL A 253 13.27 5.10 -4.44
N ASP A 254 13.04 3.78 -4.26
CA ASP A 254 12.44 2.94 -5.31
C ASP A 254 11.05 3.43 -5.69
N SER A 255 10.31 4.03 -4.76
CA SER A 255 8.99 4.60 -5.02
C SER A 255 9.04 5.73 -6.05
N CYS A 256 10.02 6.62 -5.92
CA CYS A 256 10.24 7.69 -6.89
C CYS A 256 10.68 7.14 -8.25
N THR A 257 11.63 6.19 -8.24
CA THR A 257 12.09 5.51 -9.47
C THR A 257 10.95 4.75 -10.15
N ARG A 258 10.08 4.11 -9.37
CA ARG A 258 8.91 3.41 -9.91
C ARG A 258 7.92 4.37 -10.56
N LEU A 259 7.65 5.53 -9.94
CA LEU A 259 6.81 6.57 -10.55
C LEU A 259 7.42 7.10 -11.85
N GLU A 260 8.74 7.36 -11.88
CA GLU A 260 9.45 7.75 -13.11
C GLU A 260 9.23 6.72 -14.22
N THR A 261 9.41 5.43 -13.89
CA THR A 261 9.20 4.33 -14.84
C THR A 261 7.75 4.30 -15.36
N LEU A 262 6.77 4.46 -14.47
CA LEU A 262 5.35 4.45 -14.84
C LEU A 262 5.00 5.65 -15.73
N CYS A 263 5.55 6.84 -15.46
CA CYS A 263 5.38 8.02 -16.31
C CYS A 263 5.93 7.79 -17.74
N LEU A 264 7.00 6.99 -17.87
CA LEU A 264 7.61 6.67 -19.17
C LEU A 264 6.82 5.62 -19.97
N MET A 265 5.86 4.92 -19.34
CA MET A 265 5.01 3.93 -20.02
C MET A 265 3.94 4.57 -20.92
N GLY A 266 3.65 5.85 -20.72
CA GLY A 266 2.66 6.59 -21.53
C GLY A 266 3.19 6.98 -22.90
N ASP A 267 2.28 7.31 -23.81
CA ASP A 267 2.59 7.71 -25.19
C ASP A 267 3.25 9.11 -25.30
N ILE A 268 3.33 9.85 -24.20
CA ILE A 268 3.85 11.21 -24.17
C ILE A 268 5.37 11.16 -24.11
N LYS A 269 6.02 11.68 -25.17
CA LYS A 269 7.48 11.76 -25.28
C LYS A 269 8.05 12.91 -24.46
N ILE A 270 8.24 12.72 -23.17
CA ILE A 270 8.95 13.66 -22.29
C ILE A 270 10.35 13.07 -21.99
N PRO A 271 11.41 13.88 -22.04
CA PRO A 271 12.75 13.42 -21.68
C PRO A 271 12.78 12.86 -20.24
N PRO A 272 13.46 11.72 -19.99
CA PRO A 272 13.52 11.11 -18.66
C PRO A 272 13.97 12.07 -17.54
N ASP A 273 14.93 12.95 -17.82
CA ASP A 273 15.40 13.93 -16.84
C ASP A 273 14.33 14.97 -16.47
N ALA A 274 13.44 15.32 -17.40
CA ALA A 274 12.32 16.20 -17.11
C ALA A 274 11.29 15.49 -16.20
N ILE A 275 10.97 14.23 -16.51
CA ILE A 275 10.07 13.41 -15.67
C ILE A 275 10.66 13.27 -14.26
N ARG A 276 11.96 12.98 -14.15
CA ARG A 276 12.64 12.83 -12.86
C ARG A 276 12.51 14.10 -12.01
N LYS A 277 12.71 15.27 -12.61
CA LYS A 277 12.52 16.56 -11.93
C LYS A 277 11.06 16.79 -11.53
N MET A 278 10.12 16.41 -12.37
CA MET A 278 8.68 16.52 -12.07
C MET A 278 8.31 15.62 -10.88
N VAL A 279 8.77 14.37 -10.85
CA VAL A 279 8.55 13.45 -9.73
C VAL A 279 9.16 13.99 -8.45
N ALA A 280 10.42 14.46 -8.49
CA ALA A 280 11.10 15.01 -7.33
C ALA A 280 10.41 16.27 -6.76
N SER A 281 9.82 17.09 -7.63
CA SER A 281 9.05 18.26 -7.21
C SER A 281 7.69 17.93 -6.63
N ALA A 282 7.01 16.91 -7.17
CA ALA A 282 5.67 16.52 -6.77
C ALA A 282 5.66 15.76 -5.44
N MET A 283 6.63 14.86 -5.24
CA MET A 283 6.68 13.98 -4.08
C MET A 283 7.32 14.70 -2.89
N GLN A 284 6.51 14.95 -1.86
CA GLN A 284 7.01 15.58 -0.64
C GLN A 284 7.22 14.57 0.48
N ILE A 285 6.23 13.73 0.75
CA ILE A 285 6.29 12.72 1.83
C ILE A 285 6.04 11.33 1.24
N ILE A 286 6.89 10.39 1.62
CA ILE A 286 6.75 8.98 1.27
C ILE A 286 6.56 8.19 2.57
N VAL A 287 5.46 7.44 2.65
CA VAL A 287 5.14 6.56 3.77
C VAL A 287 5.34 5.12 3.31
N GLN A 288 6.42 4.49 3.72
CA GLN A 288 6.75 3.12 3.36
C GLN A 288 6.08 2.14 4.33
N CYS A 289 5.19 1.31 3.82
CA CYS A 289 4.55 0.24 4.55
C CYS A 289 5.24 -1.09 4.27
N SER A 290 5.54 -1.88 5.28
CA SER A 290 6.19 -3.17 5.16
C SER A 290 5.41 -4.25 5.90
N ARG A 291 5.31 -5.43 5.28
CA ARG A 291 4.84 -6.65 5.93
C ARG A 291 6.05 -7.47 6.33
N TYR A 292 6.14 -7.80 7.61
CA TYR A 292 7.24 -8.56 8.17
C TYR A 292 6.91 -10.07 8.21
N HIS A 293 7.91 -10.91 8.41
CA HIS A 293 7.73 -12.36 8.44
C HIS A 293 6.83 -12.86 9.59
N ASP A 294 6.67 -12.05 10.64
CA ASP A 294 5.74 -12.30 11.74
C ASP A 294 4.27 -11.97 11.40
N GLY A 295 3.99 -11.62 10.13
CA GLY A 295 2.68 -11.17 9.67
C GLY A 295 2.35 -9.72 10.03
N GLY A 296 3.16 -9.07 10.86
CA GLY A 296 2.97 -7.68 11.29
C GLY A 296 3.14 -6.70 10.14
N ARG A 297 2.25 -5.70 10.09
CA ARG A 297 2.29 -4.60 9.12
C ARG A 297 2.74 -3.34 9.85
N ARG A 298 3.80 -2.71 9.36
CA ARG A 298 4.40 -1.54 10.03
C ARG A 298 4.77 -0.47 9.02
N VAL A 299 4.74 0.79 9.46
CA VAL A 299 5.33 1.92 8.72
C VAL A 299 6.83 1.84 8.94
N SER A 300 7.54 1.31 7.95
CA SER A 300 9.00 1.12 8.06
C SER A 300 9.76 2.42 7.92
N HIS A 301 9.29 3.36 7.07
CA HIS A 301 9.91 4.67 6.88
C HIS A 301 8.84 5.75 6.66
N ILE A 302 9.10 6.94 7.16
CA ILE A 302 8.47 8.18 6.72
C ILE A 302 9.60 9.08 6.26
N SER A 303 9.64 9.38 4.97
CA SER A 303 10.75 10.09 4.35
C SER A 303 10.28 11.31 3.59
N GLU A 304 11.08 12.36 3.56
CA GLU A 304 10.92 13.51 2.68
C GLU A 304 11.76 13.32 1.43
N CYS A 305 11.16 13.52 0.25
CA CYS A 305 11.88 13.65 -1.01
C CYS A 305 12.32 15.11 -1.16
N ILE A 306 13.62 15.37 -1.09
CA ILE A 306 14.19 16.72 -1.12
C ILE A 306 14.77 17.13 -2.48
N GLY A 307 14.61 16.26 -3.48
CA GLY A 307 15.10 16.52 -4.84
C GLY A 307 15.91 15.39 -5.42
N ILE A 308 16.86 15.75 -6.29
CA ILE A 308 17.79 14.83 -6.95
C ILE A 308 19.23 15.32 -6.75
N ASP A 309 20.18 14.39 -6.69
CA ASP A 309 21.62 14.72 -6.61
C ASP A 309 22.21 15.05 -7.99
N GLN A 310 23.50 15.40 -8.01
CA GLN A 310 24.27 15.72 -9.22
C GLN A 310 24.37 14.54 -10.21
N PHE A 311 24.11 13.31 -9.76
CA PHE A 311 24.10 12.10 -10.58
C PHE A 311 22.70 11.69 -11.03
N GLY A 312 21.68 12.50 -10.73
CA GLY A 312 20.29 12.24 -11.06
C GLY A 312 19.60 11.23 -10.15
N ARG A 313 20.13 10.93 -8.94
CA ARG A 313 19.49 10.01 -7.99
C ARG A 313 18.56 10.78 -7.05
N TYR A 314 17.40 10.20 -6.75
CA TYR A 314 16.48 10.78 -5.78
C TYR A 314 17.08 10.85 -4.38
N LEU A 315 16.93 12.00 -3.74
CA LEU A 315 17.35 12.25 -2.36
C LEU A 315 16.15 12.15 -1.44
N CYS A 316 16.02 11.01 -0.77
CA CYS A 316 15.02 10.79 0.26
C CYS A 316 15.69 10.78 1.63
N LYS A 317 15.15 11.59 2.57
CA LYS A 317 15.64 11.69 3.94
C LYS A 317 14.62 11.12 4.90
N ASP A 318 15.04 10.13 5.68
CA ASP A 318 14.15 9.52 6.69
C ASP A 318 13.93 10.50 7.83
N ILE A 319 12.66 10.78 8.11
CA ILE A 319 12.20 11.57 9.25
C ILE A 319 11.94 10.62 10.43
N TYR A 320 11.24 9.52 10.14
CA TYR A 320 10.97 8.43 11.07
C TYR A 320 11.27 7.08 10.44
N ARG A 321 11.74 6.15 11.26
CA ARG A 321 12.02 4.78 10.84
C ARG A 321 11.59 3.78 11.91
N TRP A 322 10.99 2.66 11.49
CA TRP A 322 10.73 1.55 12.40
C TRP A 322 12.02 0.75 12.61
N VAL A 323 12.38 0.51 13.86
CA VAL A 323 13.59 -0.21 14.25
C VAL A 323 13.18 -1.42 15.09
N GLN A 324 13.61 -2.60 14.64
CA GLN A 324 13.43 -3.82 15.41
C GLN A 324 14.40 -3.83 16.59
N THR A 325 13.88 -3.98 17.80
CA THR A 325 14.67 -4.05 19.04
C THR A 325 14.76 -5.47 19.61
N GLY A 326 13.87 -6.37 19.13
CA GLY A 326 13.87 -7.75 19.62
C GLY A 326 12.85 -8.63 18.89
N LYS A 327 12.62 -9.80 19.48
CA LYS A 327 11.59 -10.76 19.08
C LYS A 327 10.91 -11.29 20.32
N ASP A 328 9.58 -11.24 20.35
CA ASP A 328 8.78 -11.95 21.34
C ASP A 328 8.83 -13.45 21.02
N HIS A 329 9.50 -14.22 21.84
CA HIS A 329 9.71 -15.65 21.63
C HIS A 329 8.42 -16.46 21.84
N ASP A 330 7.51 -15.99 22.70
CA ASP A 330 6.27 -16.70 23.03
C ASP A 330 5.26 -16.63 21.87
N HIS A 331 5.22 -15.49 21.18
CA HIS A 331 4.29 -15.24 20.06
C HIS A 331 4.98 -15.17 18.70
N GLY A 332 6.30 -15.27 18.63
CA GLY A 332 7.10 -15.19 17.40
C GLY A 332 7.07 -13.82 16.72
N ARG A 333 6.58 -12.78 17.40
CA ARG A 333 6.41 -11.42 16.84
C ARG A 333 7.67 -10.58 16.99
N TYR A 334 7.94 -9.74 16.01
CA TYR A 334 9.01 -8.75 16.10
C TYR A 334 8.58 -7.61 17.03
N VAL A 335 9.46 -7.28 17.98
CA VAL A 335 9.34 -6.12 18.86
C VAL A 335 10.19 -4.99 18.30
N GLY A 336 9.65 -3.78 18.29
CA GLY A 336 10.35 -2.61 17.78
C GLY A 336 9.49 -1.37 17.91
N GLU A 337 10.07 -0.23 17.58
CA GLU A 337 9.38 1.05 17.62
C GLU A 337 9.74 1.95 16.43
N THR A 338 8.86 2.89 16.12
CA THR A 338 9.12 3.93 15.12
C THR A 338 9.81 5.10 15.81
N VAL A 339 11.07 5.35 15.45
CA VAL A 339 11.91 6.39 16.05
C VAL A 339 12.18 7.52 15.06
N PRO A 340 12.39 8.76 15.53
CA PRO A 340 12.89 9.85 14.70
C PRO A 340 14.35 9.62 14.32
N CYS A 341 14.73 10.07 13.11
CA CYS A 341 16.07 9.84 12.54
C CYS A 341 17.02 11.05 12.68
N GLY A 342 16.58 12.13 13.31
CA GLY A 342 17.39 13.34 13.50
C GLY A 342 17.28 14.37 12.36
N TYR A 343 16.53 14.03 11.32
CA TYR A 343 16.26 14.93 10.21
C TYR A 343 15.04 15.80 10.48
N ILE A 344 15.17 17.11 10.33
CA ILE A 344 14.07 18.08 10.43
C ILE A 344 13.60 18.37 9.00
N PRO A 345 12.29 18.17 8.70
CA PRO A 345 11.76 18.40 7.36
C PRO A 345 11.97 19.84 6.87
N THR A 346 12.19 20.02 5.57
CA THR A 346 12.42 21.33 4.96
C THR A 346 11.27 22.31 5.20
N PHE A 347 10.04 21.81 5.32
CA PHE A 347 8.84 22.60 5.58
C PHE A 347 8.54 22.82 7.08
N PHE A 348 9.51 22.58 7.96
CA PHE A 348 9.25 22.74 9.41
C PHE A 348 8.79 24.14 9.82
N GLU A 349 9.20 25.18 9.10
CA GLU A 349 8.72 26.56 9.33
C GLU A 349 7.22 26.69 9.12
N GLU A 350 6.62 25.95 8.18
CA GLU A 350 5.17 25.94 7.98
C GLU A 350 4.42 25.38 9.21
N ILE A 351 5.02 24.42 9.93
CA ILE A 351 4.47 23.88 11.19
C ILE A 351 4.39 25.00 12.24
N ILE A 352 5.47 25.81 12.34
CA ILE A 352 5.54 26.93 13.27
C ILE A 352 4.55 28.03 12.90
N ILE A 353 4.53 28.45 11.64
CA ILE A 353 3.64 29.52 11.13
C ILE A 353 2.18 29.18 11.36
N ASN A 354 1.81 27.91 11.12
CA ASN A 354 0.43 27.43 11.35
C ASN A 354 0.15 27.08 12.82
N LYS A 355 1.07 27.38 13.75
CA LYS A 355 0.93 27.14 15.21
C LYS A 355 0.55 25.70 15.56
N LEU A 356 1.05 24.73 14.77
CA LEU A 356 0.79 23.32 15.02
C LEU A 356 1.69 22.81 16.15
N PRO A 357 1.15 22.11 17.16
CA PRO A 357 1.91 21.70 18.34
C PRO A 357 2.82 20.51 18.03
N PHE A 358 3.97 20.77 17.42
CA PHE A 358 4.97 19.76 17.11
C PHE A 358 6.39 20.34 17.24
N PRO A 359 7.03 20.24 18.42
CA PRO A 359 8.35 20.83 18.66
C PRO A 359 9.47 20.06 17.97
N LYS A 360 10.60 20.74 17.67
CA LYS A 360 11.81 20.14 17.08
C LYS A 360 12.33 18.91 17.83
N ALA A 361 12.12 18.86 19.15
CA ALA A 361 12.52 17.72 19.98
C ALA A 361 11.92 16.39 19.52
N LYS A 362 10.78 16.40 18.81
CA LYS A 362 10.13 15.19 18.26
C LYS A 362 10.90 14.57 17.06
N PHE A 363 11.88 15.26 16.53
CA PHE A 363 12.78 14.75 15.49
C PHE A 363 14.12 14.26 16.04
N VAL A 364 14.37 14.42 17.34
CA VAL A 364 15.62 13.99 17.97
C VAL A 364 15.57 12.49 18.25
N PRO A 365 16.52 11.71 17.70
CA PRO A 365 16.58 10.28 17.92
C PRO A 365 16.89 9.96 19.38
N PRO A 366 16.35 8.87 19.94
CA PRO A 366 16.68 8.40 21.29
C PRO A 366 18.15 7.96 21.39
N ASP A 367 18.75 8.06 22.56
CA ASP A 367 20.18 7.78 22.77
C ASP A 367 20.57 6.35 22.38
N TRP A 368 19.70 5.36 22.64
CA TRP A 368 19.97 3.98 22.27
C TRP A 368 20.08 3.81 20.74
N TYR A 369 19.24 4.54 19.97
CA TYR A 369 19.27 4.50 18.51
C TYR A 369 20.52 5.19 17.96
N ARG A 370 20.93 6.33 18.56
CA ARG A 370 22.19 6.99 18.19
C ARG A 370 23.38 6.07 18.40
N LYS A 371 23.47 5.40 19.57
CA LYS A 371 24.53 4.42 19.86
C LYS A 371 24.53 3.24 18.88
N MET A 372 23.35 2.76 18.47
CA MET A 372 23.24 1.69 17.49
C MET A 372 23.73 2.11 16.11
N MET A 373 23.57 3.39 15.76
CA MET A 373 24.00 3.95 14.45
C MET A 373 25.43 4.44 14.44
N GLU A 374 26.11 4.50 15.59
CA GLU A 374 27.54 4.78 15.63
C GLU A 374 28.30 3.64 14.91
N PRO A 375 29.23 3.96 13.97
CA PRO A 375 30.06 2.93 13.35
C PRO A 375 30.76 2.14 14.44
N LEU A 376 30.74 0.81 14.37
CA LEU A 376 31.58 -0.04 15.21
C LEU A 376 32.99 0.49 15.07
N ALA A 377 33.54 1.08 16.14
CA ALA A 377 34.93 1.55 16.17
C ALA A 377 35.78 0.37 15.74
N THR A 378 36.45 0.51 14.61
CA THR A 378 37.47 -0.46 14.16
C THR A 378 38.47 -0.55 15.28
N THR A 379 38.47 -1.66 16.01
CA THR A 379 39.50 -1.98 16.99
C THR A 379 40.77 -2.20 16.19
N THR A 380 41.49 -1.11 15.92
CA THR A 380 42.88 -1.20 15.51
C THR A 380 43.62 -1.79 16.71
N ALA A 381 43.83 -3.08 16.62
CA ALA A 381 44.77 -3.75 17.51
C ALA A 381 46.13 -3.04 17.39
N ASN A 382 46.42 -2.22 18.40
CA ASN A 382 47.80 -1.80 18.65
C ASN A 382 48.60 -3.04 19.04
N GLY A 383 49.11 -3.73 18.04
CA GLY A 383 50.20 -4.71 18.20
C GLY A 383 51.47 -3.95 18.50
N ASN A 384 51.74 -3.70 19.79
CA ASN A 384 53.06 -3.40 20.27
C ASN A 384 53.97 -4.58 19.96
N GLY A 385 54.62 -4.55 18.84
CA GLY A 385 55.75 -5.40 18.52
C GLY A 385 57.02 -4.86 19.18
N ASN A 386 57.34 -5.35 20.36
CA ASN A 386 58.64 -5.18 20.97
C ASN A 386 59.68 -5.80 20.08
N GLY A 387 60.66 -5.00 19.64
CA GLY A 387 61.86 -5.44 18.98
C GLY A 387 62.70 -6.32 19.88
N ASN A 388 63.23 -7.38 19.32
CA ASN A 388 64.46 -7.98 19.87
C ASN A 388 65.37 -8.31 18.72
N SER A 389 66.48 -7.58 18.73
CA SER A 389 67.69 -7.78 17.92
C SER A 389 68.34 -9.07 18.32
N SER A 390 68.68 -9.97 17.42
CA SER A 390 69.92 -10.79 17.57
C SER A 390 70.50 -11.09 16.23
N LYS A 391 71.78 -10.78 16.20
CA LYS A 391 72.88 -11.07 15.19
C LYS A 391 72.98 -12.58 14.90
N ALA A 392 73.32 -12.92 13.69
CA ALA A 392 74.53 -13.61 13.27
C ALA A 392 74.30 -14.44 12.01
N ALA A 393 75.01 -14.13 10.99
CA ALA A 393 76.03 -14.89 10.30
C ALA A 393 75.67 -16.21 9.63
N ALA A 394 75.66 -16.24 8.36
CA ALA A 394 76.49 -16.90 7.35
C ALA A 394 75.88 -16.71 5.96
#